data_be93a4bbd17bbd1f887e47fff64442f7
#
_entry.id   be93a4bbd17bbd1f887e47fff64442f7
#
_cell.length_a   1.000
_cell.length_b   1.000
_cell.length_c   1.000
_cell.angle_alpha   90.00
_cell.angle_beta   90.00
_cell.angle_gamma   90.00
#
_symmetry.space_group_name_H-M   'P 1'
#
loop_
_entity.id
_entity.type
_entity.pdbx_description
1 polymer ?
#
loop_
_entity_poly.entity_id
_entity_poly.type
_entity_poly.pdbx_seq_one_letter_code
_entity_poly.pdbx_strand_id
1 'polypeptide(L)'
;MALRSAGRDAWAAAVNHPTVRAIAAGTLPHETFRGYFQQNVRYLEDYARAIALAAAKAPDREGLDVLSRFLGQIIATEIPANLAFLQRLGGSADQLPGPAELHPVTYGYTRHLLHVCEAGSCAEGLAALLPCQWSYGEIAQPLMAALPDDPVYADWIRMFGNAEYDALVAETTGLLDRLADPADAGQWARLSAVFSISIRYEGEFWDMTLAAAPPAGRDQEEG
;
A
#
# COMPACT_ATOMS: atom_id res chain seq x y z
N MET A 1 1.55 -17.02 -5.59
CA MET A 1 0.24 -17.24 -6.28
C MET A 1 -0.83 -17.86 -5.37
N ALA A 2 -0.52 -18.85 -4.53
CA ALA A 2 -1.50 -19.49 -3.64
C ALA A 2 -2.09 -18.54 -2.57
N LEU A 3 -1.29 -17.64 -1.99
CA LEU A 3 -1.77 -16.66 -0.99
C LEU A 3 -2.80 -15.68 -1.55
N ARG A 4 -2.61 -15.20 -2.78
CA ARG A 4 -3.59 -14.35 -3.47
C ARG A 4 -4.93 -15.06 -3.67
N SER A 5 -4.90 -16.38 -3.90
CA SER A 5 -6.13 -17.17 -4.02
C SER A 5 -6.89 -17.29 -2.71
N ALA A 6 -6.20 -17.31 -1.56
CA ALA A 6 -6.84 -17.33 -0.25
C ALA A 6 -7.53 -15.99 0.09
N GLY A 7 -7.00 -14.85 -0.38
CA GLY A 7 -7.58 -13.52 -0.21
C GLY A 7 -8.37 -12.98 -1.42
N ARG A 8 -8.80 -13.85 -2.34
CA ARG A 8 -9.31 -13.45 -3.68
C ARG A 8 -10.37 -12.37 -3.67
N ASP A 9 -11.39 -12.48 -2.83
CA ASP A 9 -12.52 -11.54 -2.83
C ASP A 9 -12.10 -10.18 -2.27
N ALA A 10 -11.32 -10.16 -1.19
CA ALA A 10 -10.76 -8.93 -0.64
C ALA A 10 -9.77 -8.27 -1.61
N TRP A 11 -8.96 -9.08 -2.31
CA TRP A 11 -8.06 -8.61 -3.36
C TRP A 11 -8.83 -7.92 -4.50
N ALA A 12 -9.86 -8.60 -5.03
CA ALA A 12 -10.68 -8.04 -6.09
C ALA A 12 -11.39 -6.75 -5.65
N ALA A 13 -11.85 -6.68 -4.40
CA ALA A 13 -12.47 -5.49 -3.84
C ALA A 13 -11.47 -4.33 -3.72
N ALA A 14 -10.25 -4.58 -3.24
CA ALA A 14 -9.21 -3.56 -3.08
C ALA A 14 -8.75 -2.99 -4.44
N VAL A 15 -8.41 -3.85 -5.42
CA VAL A 15 -7.89 -3.39 -6.71
C VAL A 15 -8.96 -2.74 -7.60
N ASN A 16 -10.24 -3.05 -7.39
CA ASN A 16 -11.36 -2.44 -8.11
C ASN A 16 -12.16 -1.44 -7.26
N HIS A 17 -11.54 -0.90 -6.21
CA HIS A 17 -12.23 -0.01 -5.27
C HIS A 17 -12.79 1.24 -5.96
N PRO A 18 -13.94 1.81 -5.49
CA PRO A 18 -14.46 3.07 -6.02
C PRO A 18 -13.46 4.21 -6.03
N THR A 19 -12.64 4.35 -4.99
CA THR A 19 -11.55 5.33 -4.90
C THR A 19 -10.53 5.16 -6.03
N VAL A 20 -10.11 3.93 -6.31
CA VAL A 20 -9.20 3.60 -7.42
C VAL A 20 -9.80 4.00 -8.76
N ARG A 21 -11.09 3.71 -8.98
CA ARG A 21 -11.79 4.13 -10.20
C ARG A 21 -11.91 5.64 -10.33
N ALA A 22 -12.10 6.35 -9.21
CA ALA A 22 -12.16 7.81 -9.22
C ALA A 22 -10.78 8.43 -9.52
N ILE A 23 -9.68 7.85 -9.03
CA ILE A 23 -8.30 8.23 -9.40
C ILE A 23 -8.09 8.01 -10.91
N ALA A 24 -8.45 6.83 -11.42
CA ALA A 24 -8.31 6.48 -12.84
C ALA A 24 -9.10 7.41 -13.76
N ALA A 25 -10.27 7.84 -13.32
CA ALA A 25 -11.13 8.79 -14.06
C ALA A 25 -10.72 10.26 -13.85
N GLY A 26 -9.79 10.58 -12.95
CA GLY A 26 -9.43 11.95 -12.59
C GLY A 26 -10.54 12.71 -11.85
N THR A 27 -11.44 12.00 -11.17
CA THR A 27 -12.65 12.58 -10.55
C THR A 27 -12.62 12.55 -9.01
N LEU A 28 -11.61 11.94 -8.39
CA LEU A 28 -11.48 11.99 -6.95
C LEU A 28 -11.23 13.44 -6.50
N PRO A 29 -11.96 14.00 -5.51
CA PRO A 29 -11.69 15.37 -5.07
C PRO A 29 -10.24 15.51 -4.55
N HIS A 30 -9.56 16.59 -4.92
CA HIS A 30 -8.19 16.86 -4.48
C HIS A 30 -8.05 16.90 -2.95
N GLU A 31 -9.05 17.40 -2.24
CA GLU A 31 -9.07 17.42 -0.78
C GLU A 31 -9.08 16.00 -0.20
N THR A 32 -9.88 15.11 -0.79
CA THR A 32 -9.91 13.68 -0.42
C THR A 32 -8.55 13.03 -0.65
N PHE A 33 -7.93 13.29 -1.81
CA PHE A 33 -6.61 12.74 -2.12
C PHE A 33 -5.50 13.33 -1.26
N ARG A 34 -5.62 14.60 -0.85
CA ARG A 34 -4.74 15.21 0.15
C ARG A 34 -4.81 14.48 1.50
N GLY A 35 -6.03 14.16 1.97
CA GLY A 35 -6.24 13.39 3.19
C GLY A 35 -5.62 11.98 3.12
N TYR A 36 -5.73 11.32 1.95
CA TYR A 36 -5.04 10.06 1.69
C TYR A 36 -3.52 10.21 1.91
N PHE A 37 -2.86 11.19 1.30
CA PHE A 37 -1.41 11.36 1.45
C PHE A 37 -0.99 11.68 2.88
N GLN A 38 -1.79 12.41 3.63
CA GLN A 38 -1.49 12.69 5.05
C GLN A 38 -1.42 11.39 5.87
N GLN A 39 -2.36 10.48 5.67
CA GLN A 39 -2.35 9.17 6.32
C GLN A 39 -1.27 8.26 5.75
N ASN A 40 -1.09 8.27 4.43
CA ASN A 40 -0.17 7.38 3.74
C ASN A 40 1.30 7.66 4.06
N VAL A 41 1.72 8.93 4.23
CA VAL A 41 3.09 9.24 4.67
C VAL A 41 3.38 8.60 6.03
N ARG A 42 2.46 8.69 6.98
CA ARG A 42 2.62 8.05 8.29
C ARG A 42 2.59 6.53 8.21
N TYR A 43 1.73 5.97 7.34
CA TYR A 43 1.72 4.56 7.05
C TYR A 43 3.09 4.10 6.51
N LEU A 44 3.65 4.78 5.52
CA LEU A 44 4.93 4.43 4.89
C LEU A 44 6.11 4.50 5.85
N GLU A 45 6.10 5.41 6.83
CA GLU A 45 7.13 5.46 7.88
C GLU A 45 7.14 4.17 8.73
N ASP A 46 5.98 3.65 9.10
CA ASP A 46 5.88 2.40 9.86
C ASP A 46 6.05 1.17 8.94
N TYR A 47 5.62 1.26 7.68
CA TYR A 47 5.86 0.24 6.66
C TYR A 47 7.37 0.03 6.43
N ALA A 48 8.14 1.10 6.32
CA ALA A 48 9.59 1.03 6.22
C ALA A 48 10.22 0.34 7.45
N ARG A 49 9.74 0.63 8.66
CA ARG A 49 10.19 -0.06 9.89
C ARG A 49 9.85 -1.54 9.84
N ALA A 50 8.65 -1.90 9.39
CA ALA A 50 8.23 -3.29 9.24
C ALA A 50 9.10 -4.05 8.22
N ILE A 51 9.44 -3.43 7.07
CA ILE A 51 10.38 -4.01 6.09
C ILE A 51 11.77 -4.23 6.73
N ALA A 52 12.28 -3.27 7.50
CA ALA A 52 13.56 -3.40 8.18
C ALA A 52 13.56 -4.57 9.20
N LEU A 53 12.45 -4.76 9.94
CA LEU A 53 12.28 -5.91 10.84
C LEU A 53 12.26 -7.25 10.08
N ALA A 54 11.58 -7.31 8.93
CA ALA A 54 11.57 -8.49 8.08
C ALA A 54 12.98 -8.76 7.49
N ALA A 55 13.69 -7.71 7.05
CA ALA A 55 15.05 -7.80 6.52
C ALA A 55 16.05 -8.34 7.55
N ALA A 56 15.92 -7.93 8.82
CA ALA A 56 16.75 -8.44 9.90
C ALA A 56 16.61 -9.96 10.13
N LYS A 57 15.53 -10.57 9.60
CA LYS A 57 15.23 -12.01 9.69
C LYS A 57 15.45 -12.74 8.38
N ALA A 58 16.00 -12.09 7.35
CA ALA A 58 16.32 -12.73 6.08
C ALA A 58 17.29 -13.89 6.33
N PRO A 59 17.01 -15.11 5.81
CA PRO A 59 17.81 -16.29 6.13
C PRO A 59 19.16 -16.32 5.40
N ASP A 60 19.32 -15.51 4.38
CA ASP A 60 20.50 -15.45 3.52
C ASP A 60 20.71 -14.05 2.92
N ARG A 61 21.86 -13.88 2.24
CA ARG A 61 22.25 -12.63 1.63
C ARG A 61 21.27 -12.19 0.52
N GLU A 62 20.76 -13.13 -0.26
CA GLU A 62 19.82 -12.82 -1.36
C GLU A 62 18.53 -12.21 -0.80
N GLY A 63 17.94 -12.81 0.22
CA GLY A 63 16.76 -12.26 0.90
C GLY A 63 17.02 -10.89 1.52
N LEU A 64 18.21 -10.71 2.14
CA LEU A 64 18.60 -9.41 2.69
C LEU A 64 18.74 -8.35 1.58
N ASP A 65 19.34 -8.70 0.43
CA ASP A 65 19.50 -7.78 -0.71
C ASP A 65 18.15 -7.36 -1.29
N VAL A 66 17.18 -8.30 -1.45
CA VAL A 66 15.82 -8.00 -1.93
C VAL A 66 15.11 -7.05 -0.97
N LEU A 67 15.10 -7.36 0.33
CA LEU A 67 14.42 -6.54 1.33
C LEU A 67 15.08 -5.18 1.54
N SER A 68 16.41 -5.09 1.34
CA SER A 68 17.11 -3.81 1.38
C SER A 68 16.73 -2.90 0.20
N ARG A 69 16.57 -3.46 -1.01
CA ARG A 69 16.06 -2.69 -2.17
C ARG A 69 14.62 -2.25 -1.93
N PHE A 70 13.79 -3.13 -1.39
CA PHE A 70 12.41 -2.78 -1.05
C PHE A 70 12.35 -1.64 -0.03
N LEU A 71 13.12 -1.71 1.05
CA LEU A 71 13.25 -0.63 2.03
C LEU A 71 13.75 0.67 1.40
N GLY A 72 14.76 0.57 0.53
CA GLY A 72 15.32 1.70 -0.20
C GLY A 72 14.27 2.40 -1.09
N GLN A 73 13.43 1.63 -1.79
CA GLN A 73 12.32 2.15 -2.59
C GLN A 73 11.34 2.97 -1.74
N ILE A 74 10.95 2.48 -0.56
CA ILE A 74 10.05 3.21 0.32
C ILE A 74 10.68 4.53 0.80
N ILE A 75 11.91 4.46 1.32
CA ILE A 75 12.57 5.63 1.96
C ILE A 75 13.01 6.65 0.92
N ALA A 76 13.60 6.21 -0.20
CA ALA A 76 14.22 7.10 -1.17
C ALA A 76 13.26 7.55 -2.28
N THR A 77 12.15 6.86 -2.49
CA THR A 77 11.23 7.14 -3.60
C THR A 77 9.80 7.42 -3.12
N GLU A 78 9.16 6.47 -2.43
CA GLU A 78 7.72 6.61 -2.14
C GLU A 78 7.42 7.69 -1.11
N ILE A 79 8.13 7.75 0.01
CA ILE A 79 7.90 8.80 1.03
C ILE A 79 8.13 10.18 0.43
N PRO A 80 9.26 10.48 -0.25
CA PRO A 80 9.44 11.78 -0.90
C PRO A 80 8.38 12.11 -1.96
N ALA A 81 7.96 11.14 -2.77
CA ALA A 81 6.92 11.34 -3.77
C ALA A 81 5.56 11.67 -3.11
N ASN A 82 5.18 10.95 -2.05
CA ASN A 82 3.95 11.23 -1.30
C ASN A 82 3.96 12.62 -0.66
N LEU A 83 5.08 13.08 -0.13
CA LEU A 83 5.23 14.45 0.38
C LEU A 83 5.11 15.48 -0.75
N ALA A 84 5.67 15.20 -1.94
CA ALA A 84 5.54 16.08 -3.11
C ALA A 84 4.09 16.14 -3.62
N PHE A 85 3.37 15.01 -3.65
CA PHE A 85 1.92 15.01 -3.97
C PHE A 85 1.12 15.79 -2.95
N LEU A 86 1.40 15.60 -1.65
CA LEU A 86 0.75 16.37 -0.58
C LEU A 86 0.92 17.89 -0.81
N GLN A 87 2.13 18.34 -1.13
CA GLN A 87 2.41 19.74 -1.42
C GLN A 87 1.68 20.26 -2.67
N ARG A 88 1.64 19.48 -3.74
CA ARG A 88 0.89 19.82 -4.98
C ARG A 88 -0.61 19.97 -4.73
N LEU A 89 -1.13 19.28 -3.71
CA LEU A 89 -2.54 19.39 -3.27
C LEU A 89 -2.76 20.42 -2.16
N GLY A 90 -1.79 21.31 -1.92
CA GLY A 90 -1.91 22.42 -0.95
C GLY A 90 -1.72 21.99 0.51
N GLY A 91 -1.20 20.80 0.77
CA GLY A 91 -0.82 20.34 2.11
C GLY A 91 0.67 20.57 2.41
N SER A 92 1.09 20.28 3.63
CA SER A 92 2.48 20.36 4.06
C SER A 92 2.85 19.25 5.05
N ALA A 93 4.15 19.00 5.22
CA ALA A 93 4.65 18.02 6.19
C ALA A 93 4.28 18.39 7.64
N ASP A 94 4.13 19.67 7.96
CA ASP A 94 3.72 20.13 9.30
C ASP A 94 2.27 19.79 9.63
N GLN A 95 1.47 19.45 8.63
CA GLN A 95 0.06 19.04 8.76
C GLN A 95 -0.13 17.53 8.80
N LEU A 96 0.96 16.77 8.86
CA LEU A 96 0.85 15.31 9.01
C LEU A 96 0.31 14.96 10.40
N PRO A 97 -0.64 14.00 10.49
CA PRO A 97 -1.23 13.64 11.77
C PRO A 97 -0.18 13.12 12.75
N GLY A 98 -0.30 13.50 14.02
CA GLY A 98 0.46 12.90 15.09
C GLY A 98 -0.03 11.46 15.39
N PRO A 99 0.69 10.69 16.23
CA PRO A 99 0.30 9.31 16.55
C PRO A 99 -1.12 9.16 17.10
N ALA A 100 -1.60 10.13 17.86
CA ALA A 100 -2.95 10.14 18.44
C ALA A 100 -4.04 10.58 17.44
N GLU A 101 -3.65 11.13 16.30
CA GLU A 101 -4.54 11.67 15.26
C GLU A 101 -4.62 10.75 14.04
N LEU A 102 -3.88 9.64 14.07
CA LEU A 102 -3.96 8.65 13.00
C LEU A 102 -5.37 8.08 12.92
N HIS A 103 -5.86 7.94 11.69
CA HIS A 103 -7.12 7.23 11.49
C HIS A 103 -7.01 5.79 12.04
N PRO A 104 -8.05 5.24 12.66
CA PRO A 104 -8.03 3.89 13.24
C PRO A 104 -7.55 2.81 12.27
N VAL A 105 -7.90 2.91 10.99
CA VAL A 105 -7.44 1.99 9.93
C VAL A 105 -5.93 2.09 9.76
N THR A 106 -5.38 3.30 9.59
CA THR A 106 -3.93 3.53 9.47
C THR A 106 -3.19 2.98 10.69
N TYR A 107 -3.67 3.30 11.89
CA TYR A 107 -3.09 2.79 13.12
C TYR A 107 -3.16 1.27 13.21
N GLY A 108 -4.33 0.67 12.98
CA GLY A 108 -4.53 -0.79 13.06
C GLY A 108 -3.66 -1.53 12.04
N TYR A 109 -3.60 -1.04 10.79
CA TYR A 109 -2.80 -1.66 9.76
C TYR A 109 -1.30 -1.61 10.07
N THR A 110 -0.78 -0.45 10.46
CA THR A 110 0.65 -0.34 10.82
C THR A 110 1.01 -1.19 12.03
N ARG A 111 0.14 -1.29 13.06
CA ARG A 111 0.36 -2.19 14.21
C ARG A 111 0.34 -3.66 13.82
N HIS A 112 -0.55 -4.05 12.89
CA HIS A 112 -0.54 -5.40 12.33
C HIS A 112 0.80 -5.72 11.65
N LEU A 113 1.27 -4.86 10.75
CA LEU A 113 2.53 -5.05 10.02
C LEU A 113 3.73 -5.14 10.97
N LEU A 114 3.87 -4.18 11.88
CA LEU A 114 4.96 -4.16 12.84
C LEU A 114 4.96 -5.40 13.73
N HIS A 115 3.79 -5.80 14.24
CA HIS A 115 3.67 -6.99 15.09
C HIS A 115 4.08 -8.27 14.33
N VAL A 116 3.57 -8.47 13.10
CA VAL A 116 3.90 -9.66 12.31
C VAL A 116 5.38 -9.68 11.96
N CYS A 117 5.95 -8.54 11.54
CA CYS A 117 7.36 -8.45 11.18
C CYS A 117 8.29 -8.58 12.40
N GLU A 118 7.84 -8.18 13.60
CA GLU A 118 8.62 -8.35 14.83
C GLU A 118 8.52 -9.78 15.37
N ALA A 119 7.32 -10.34 15.52
CA ALA A 119 7.09 -11.62 16.19
C ALA A 119 7.21 -12.83 15.25
N GLY A 120 6.88 -12.66 13.96
CA GLY A 120 6.86 -13.74 12.97
C GLY A 120 8.22 -14.00 12.31
N SER A 121 8.23 -14.95 11.38
CA SER A 121 9.36 -15.24 10.47
C SER A 121 9.47 -14.20 9.35
N CYS A 122 10.58 -14.24 8.58
CA CYS A 122 10.74 -13.44 7.38
C CYS A 122 9.62 -13.68 6.36
N ALA A 123 9.20 -14.95 6.18
CA ALA A 123 8.10 -15.31 5.28
C ALA A 123 6.75 -14.73 5.74
N GLU A 124 6.45 -14.77 7.05
CA GLU A 124 5.24 -14.15 7.61
C GLU A 124 5.27 -12.62 7.45
N GLY A 125 6.43 -11.99 7.69
CA GLY A 125 6.63 -10.56 7.44
C GLY A 125 6.36 -10.19 5.99
N LEU A 126 6.95 -10.91 5.03
CA LEU A 126 6.70 -10.70 3.60
C LEU A 126 5.23 -10.94 3.23
N ALA A 127 4.59 -11.98 3.76
CA ALA A 127 3.17 -12.22 3.52
C ALA A 127 2.28 -11.09 4.03
N ALA A 128 2.67 -10.40 5.11
CA ALA A 128 1.97 -9.22 5.61
C ALA A 128 2.24 -7.96 4.77
N LEU A 129 3.46 -7.77 4.28
CA LEU A 129 3.88 -6.58 3.52
C LEU A 129 3.39 -6.58 2.06
N LEU A 130 3.43 -7.75 1.40
CA LEU A 130 3.16 -7.86 -0.04
C LEU A 130 1.80 -7.35 -0.52
N PRO A 131 0.68 -7.48 0.23
CA PRO A 131 -0.60 -6.96 -0.24
C PRO A 131 -0.55 -5.48 -0.64
N CYS A 132 0.12 -4.62 0.11
CA CYS A 132 0.31 -3.22 -0.24
C CYS A 132 1.09 -3.07 -1.56
N GLN A 133 2.33 -3.55 -1.58
CA GLN A 133 3.20 -3.40 -2.74
C GLN A 133 2.59 -3.99 -4.02
N TRP A 134 2.07 -5.21 -3.95
CA TRP A 134 1.59 -5.93 -5.12
C TRP A 134 0.28 -5.37 -5.66
N SER A 135 -0.67 -4.99 -4.78
CA SER A 135 -1.95 -4.45 -5.24
C SER A 135 -1.78 -3.11 -5.97
N TYR A 136 -0.86 -2.26 -5.55
CA TYR A 136 -0.61 -0.98 -6.22
C TYR A 136 -0.03 -1.16 -7.62
N GLY A 137 0.88 -2.11 -7.83
CA GLY A 137 1.35 -2.48 -9.18
C GLY A 137 0.19 -3.00 -10.05
N GLU A 138 -0.65 -3.90 -9.51
CA GLU A 138 -1.80 -4.44 -10.26
C GLU A 138 -2.87 -3.39 -10.57
N ILE A 139 -3.04 -2.39 -9.70
CA ILE A 139 -3.92 -1.24 -9.95
C ILE A 139 -3.34 -0.35 -11.07
N ALA A 140 -2.07 0.00 -10.98
CA ALA A 140 -1.49 1.02 -11.84
C ALA A 140 -1.20 0.54 -13.27
N GLN A 141 -0.75 -0.71 -13.44
CA GLN A 141 -0.35 -1.27 -14.73
C GLN A 141 -1.41 -1.10 -15.85
N PRO A 142 -2.67 -1.53 -15.69
CA PRO A 142 -3.66 -1.34 -16.74
C PRO A 142 -4.00 0.13 -16.99
N LEU A 143 -3.84 1.01 -15.99
CA LEU A 143 -4.14 2.43 -16.08
C LEU A 143 -3.09 3.21 -16.89
N MET A 144 -1.90 2.67 -17.08
CA MET A 144 -0.86 3.27 -17.92
C MET A 144 -1.29 3.43 -19.39
N ALA A 145 -2.26 2.63 -19.85
CA ALA A 145 -2.77 2.72 -21.21
C ALA A 145 -3.64 3.96 -21.48
N ALA A 146 -4.23 4.54 -20.42
CA ALA A 146 -5.09 5.72 -20.52
C ALA A 146 -5.01 6.54 -19.24
N LEU A 147 -4.00 7.39 -19.15
CA LEU A 147 -3.79 8.26 -17.99
C LEU A 147 -4.82 9.40 -17.96
N PRO A 148 -5.29 9.80 -16.77
CA PRO A 148 -6.16 10.99 -16.63
C PRO A 148 -5.39 12.27 -16.99
N ASP A 149 -6.14 13.31 -17.38
CA ASP A 149 -5.56 14.62 -17.76
C ASP A 149 -4.92 15.33 -16.57
N ASP A 150 -5.44 15.13 -15.35
CA ASP A 150 -4.88 15.73 -14.15
C ASP A 150 -3.50 15.11 -13.84
N PRO A 151 -2.44 15.93 -13.79
CA PRO A 151 -1.07 15.44 -13.63
C PRO A 151 -0.80 14.81 -12.25
N VAL A 152 -1.61 15.09 -11.21
CA VAL A 152 -1.42 14.49 -9.90
C VAL A 152 -1.79 13.01 -9.94
N TYR A 153 -2.94 12.67 -10.55
CA TYR A 153 -3.36 11.28 -10.71
C TYR A 153 -2.50 10.54 -11.72
N ALA A 154 -2.16 11.18 -12.84
CA ALA A 154 -1.29 10.59 -13.85
C ALA A 154 0.09 10.21 -13.28
N ASP A 155 0.69 11.08 -12.47
CA ASP A 155 2.00 10.84 -11.87
C ASP A 155 1.93 9.77 -10.77
N TRP A 156 0.83 9.73 -10.00
CA TRP A 156 0.59 8.66 -9.03
C TRP A 156 0.50 7.28 -9.73
N ILE A 157 -0.22 7.20 -10.85
CA ILE A 157 -0.30 5.97 -11.64
C ILE A 157 1.07 5.59 -12.19
N ARG A 158 1.84 6.55 -12.74
CA ARG A 158 3.20 6.29 -13.26
C ARG A 158 4.17 5.79 -12.18
N MET A 159 3.99 6.23 -10.94
CA MET A 159 4.86 5.84 -9.82
C MET A 159 4.81 4.33 -9.58
N PHE A 160 3.65 3.70 -9.74
CA PHE A 160 3.45 2.26 -9.52
C PHE A 160 3.34 1.44 -10.82
N GLY A 161 3.04 2.08 -11.96
CA GLY A 161 2.82 1.43 -13.25
C GLY A 161 4.07 1.34 -14.13
N ASN A 162 5.28 1.26 -13.57
CA ASN A 162 6.52 1.22 -14.32
C ASN A 162 7.28 -0.10 -14.15
N ALA A 163 8.19 -0.39 -15.08
CA ALA A 163 8.94 -1.64 -15.12
C ALA A 163 9.86 -1.86 -13.90
N GLU A 164 10.33 -0.80 -13.27
CA GLU A 164 11.20 -0.86 -12.09
C GLU A 164 10.40 -1.33 -10.87
N TYR A 165 9.18 -0.81 -10.71
CA TYR A 165 8.25 -1.24 -9.67
C TYR A 165 7.81 -2.70 -9.87
N ASP A 166 7.48 -3.09 -11.10
CA ASP A 166 7.11 -4.48 -11.43
C ASP A 166 8.25 -5.46 -11.15
N ALA A 167 9.49 -5.10 -11.48
CA ALA A 167 10.65 -5.92 -11.17
C ALA A 167 10.80 -6.13 -9.66
N LEU A 168 10.62 -5.08 -8.86
CA LEU A 168 10.70 -5.18 -7.40
C LEU A 168 9.55 -6.04 -6.82
N VAL A 169 8.33 -5.91 -7.35
CA VAL A 169 7.20 -6.79 -6.97
C VAL A 169 7.52 -8.25 -7.31
N ALA A 170 8.11 -8.51 -8.48
CA ALA A 170 8.51 -9.86 -8.88
C ALA A 170 9.60 -10.44 -7.96
N GLU A 171 10.60 -9.63 -7.57
CA GLU A 171 11.65 -10.05 -6.64
C GLU A 171 11.11 -10.38 -5.25
N THR A 172 10.24 -9.54 -4.69
CA THR A 172 9.68 -9.74 -3.36
C THR A 172 8.68 -10.90 -3.31
N THR A 173 7.86 -11.07 -4.36
CA THR A 173 6.96 -12.23 -4.47
C THR A 173 7.75 -13.52 -4.68
N GLY A 174 8.81 -13.51 -5.50
CA GLY A 174 9.71 -14.65 -5.70
C GLY A 174 10.45 -15.04 -4.41
N LEU A 175 10.87 -14.06 -3.60
CA LEU A 175 11.44 -14.33 -2.28
C LEU A 175 10.42 -15.00 -1.36
N LEU A 176 9.18 -14.51 -1.31
CA LEU A 176 8.15 -15.18 -0.50
C LEU A 176 7.86 -16.60 -0.98
N ASP A 177 7.73 -16.83 -2.29
CA ASP A 177 7.52 -18.17 -2.85
C ASP A 177 8.64 -19.13 -2.43
N ARG A 178 9.92 -18.69 -2.52
CA ARG A 178 11.08 -19.47 -2.09
C ARG A 178 11.07 -19.79 -0.59
N LEU A 179 10.70 -18.83 0.26
CA LEU A 179 10.65 -19.00 1.71
C LEU A 179 9.45 -19.85 2.15
N ALA A 180 8.38 -19.87 1.36
CA ALA A 180 7.17 -20.62 1.63
C ALA A 180 7.19 -22.04 1.04
N ASP A 181 8.11 -22.38 0.12
CA ASP A 181 8.20 -23.70 -0.50
C ASP A 181 8.31 -24.87 0.52
N PRO A 182 9.16 -24.77 1.57
CA PRO A 182 9.26 -25.80 2.59
C PRO A 182 8.14 -25.76 3.65
N ALA A 183 7.14 -24.86 3.52
CA ALA A 183 6.13 -24.66 4.55
C ALA A 183 5.18 -25.84 4.71
N ASP A 184 4.96 -26.27 5.94
CA ASP A 184 3.91 -27.21 6.29
C ASP A 184 2.50 -26.58 6.26
N ALA A 185 1.45 -27.39 6.45
CA ALA A 185 0.07 -26.90 6.43
C ALA A 185 -0.20 -25.82 7.49
N GLY A 186 0.43 -25.91 8.67
CA GLY A 186 0.29 -24.91 9.73
C GLY A 186 0.96 -23.58 9.37
N GLN A 187 2.14 -23.64 8.77
CA GLN A 187 2.84 -22.45 8.26
C GLN A 187 2.04 -21.79 7.13
N TRP A 188 1.53 -22.57 6.18
CA TRP A 188 0.65 -22.06 5.11
C TRP A 188 -0.62 -21.39 5.65
N ALA A 189 -1.24 -21.96 6.68
CA ALA A 189 -2.40 -21.34 7.33
C ALA A 189 -2.04 -19.97 7.94
N ARG A 190 -0.88 -19.84 8.59
CA ARG A 190 -0.40 -18.57 9.13
C ARG A 190 -0.10 -17.54 8.04
N LEU A 191 0.66 -17.91 7.00
CA LEU A 191 0.94 -17.04 5.86
C LEU A 191 -0.36 -16.53 5.21
N SER A 192 -1.32 -17.42 5.00
CA SER A 192 -2.64 -17.08 4.43
C SER A 192 -3.43 -16.14 5.34
N ALA A 193 -3.39 -16.35 6.65
CA ALA A 193 -4.09 -15.50 7.61
C ALA A 193 -3.53 -14.07 7.62
N VAL A 194 -2.20 -13.90 7.73
CA VAL A 194 -1.58 -12.56 7.74
C VAL A 194 -1.77 -11.84 6.40
N PHE A 195 -1.63 -12.53 5.27
CA PHE A 195 -1.89 -11.97 3.94
C PHE A 195 -3.33 -11.49 3.81
N SER A 196 -4.30 -12.32 4.26
CA SER A 196 -5.73 -11.98 4.19
C SER A 196 -6.11 -10.82 5.10
N ILE A 197 -5.42 -10.63 6.23
CA ILE A 197 -5.62 -9.47 7.09
C ILE A 197 -5.11 -8.21 6.38
N SER A 198 -3.91 -8.24 5.83
CA SER A 198 -3.31 -7.09 5.15
C SER A 198 -4.13 -6.65 3.93
N ILE A 199 -4.59 -7.57 3.08
CA ILE A 199 -5.40 -7.17 1.92
C ILE A 199 -6.76 -6.61 2.29
N ARG A 200 -7.35 -7.00 3.43
CA ARG A 200 -8.55 -6.33 3.95
C ARG A 200 -8.25 -4.91 4.37
N TYR A 201 -7.11 -4.67 5.04
CA TYR A 201 -6.69 -3.32 5.39
C TYR A 201 -6.45 -2.44 4.16
N GLU A 202 -6.00 -2.98 3.01
CA GLU A 202 -5.92 -2.21 1.76
C GLU A 202 -7.30 -1.69 1.33
N GLY A 203 -8.33 -2.55 1.37
CA GLY A 203 -9.70 -2.12 1.10
C GLY A 203 -10.20 -1.06 2.09
N GLU A 204 -9.99 -1.28 3.38
CA GLU A 204 -10.38 -0.34 4.44
C GLU A 204 -9.63 1.01 4.33
N PHE A 205 -8.38 1.00 3.85
CA PHE A 205 -7.62 2.22 3.59
C PHE A 205 -8.23 3.04 2.44
N TRP A 206 -8.71 2.39 1.41
CA TRP A 206 -9.47 3.03 0.33
C TRP A 206 -10.84 3.53 0.81
N ASP A 207 -11.54 2.78 1.68
CA ASP A 207 -12.80 3.21 2.30
C ASP A 207 -12.60 4.46 3.16
N MET A 208 -11.56 4.49 4.00
CA MET A 208 -11.16 5.65 4.80
C MET A 208 -10.95 6.88 3.92
N THR A 209 -10.25 6.71 2.80
CA THR A 209 -9.99 7.79 1.85
C THR A 209 -11.29 8.35 1.29
N LEU A 210 -12.24 7.49 0.92
CA LEU A 210 -13.52 7.89 0.36
C LEU A 210 -14.43 8.57 1.39
N ALA A 211 -14.43 8.07 2.64
CA ALA A 211 -15.23 8.62 3.72
C ALA A 211 -14.79 10.04 4.13
N ALA A 212 -13.54 10.41 3.88
CA ALA A 212 -13.02 11.76 4.10
C ALA A 212 -13.45 12.76 3.00
N ALA A 213 -14.14 12.32 1.94
CA ALA A 213 -14.64 13.21 0.91
C ALA A 213 -15.70 14.17 1.52
N PRO A 214 -15.65 15.49 1.22
CA PRO A 214 -16.72 16.37 1.60
C PRO A 214 -18.02 15.89 0.94
N PRO A 215 -19.19 16.03 1.61
CA PRO A 215 -20.45 15.65 1.00
C PRO A 215 -20.60 16.39 -0.34
N ALA A 216 -20.95 15.66 -1.40
CA ALA A 216 -21.21 16.25 -2.71
C ALA A 216 -22.15 17.45 -2.52
N GLY A 217 -21.69 18.64 -2.94
CA GLY A 217 -22.44 19.86 -2.74
C GLY A 217 -23.88 19.68 -3.18
N ARG A 218 -24.81 19.98 -2.28
CA ARG A 218 -26.18 20.25 -2.73
C ARG A 218 -26.06 21.48 -3.59
N ASP A 219 -26.31 21.31 -4.90
CA ASP A 219 -26.49 22.43 -5.79
C ASP A 219 -27.38 23.45 -5.07
N GLN A 220 -26.85 24.67 -4.91
CA GLN A 220 -27.64 25.77 -4.41
C GLN A 220 -28.72 26.06 -5.45
N GLU A 221 -29.87 25.41 -5.28
CA GLU A 221 -31.10 25.94 -5.80
C GLU A 221 -31.45 27.16 -4.95
N GLU A 222 -30.89 28.30 -5.28
CA GLU A 222 -31.49 29.58 -4.92
C GLU A 222 -32.07 30.20 -6.21
N GLY A 223 -33.42 30.28 -6.16
CA GLY A 223 -34.31 30.93 -7.12
C GLY A 223 -34.19 32.47 -7.15
#